data_a20b3cc72f3c7cd0900a881b521ac65a
#
_entry.id   a20b3cc72f3c7cd0900a881b521ac65a
#
_cell.length_a   1.000
_cell.length_b   1.000
_cell.length_c   1.000
_cell.angle_alpha   90.00
_cell.angle_beta   90.00
_cell.angle_gamma   90.00
#
_symmetry.space_group_name_H-M   'P 1'
#
loop_
_entity.id
_entity.type
_entity.pdbx_description
1 polymer ?
#
loop_
_entity_poly.entity_id
_entity_poly.type
_entity_poly.pdbx_seq_one_letter_code
_entity_poly.pdbx_strand_id
1 'polypeptide(L)'
;MKILVVSDSHGESADIIKLKEKYANETVAMIHCGDSELDNGDPALESYIYVRGNCDYDARFPNEVVTNIAGYRFFITHGHLYNVRMTLQSLSYKAEEEGAQIILFGHTHHVGSELGDDGVLYVNPGSILLPRGRKDRTYAILEIEDHTIHVQIHDHAGNLMKNLSASYQMR
;
A
#
# COMPACT_ATOMS: atom_id res chain seq x y z
N MET A 1 -7.12 -5.71 -13.93
CA MET A 1 -6.09 -4.64 -13.81
C MET A 1 -5.29 -4.86 -12.54
N LYS A 2 -3.96 -4.67 -12.56
CA LYS A 2 -3.10 -4.90 -11.38
C LYS A 2 -2.51 -3.61 -10.85
N ILE A 3 -2.33 -3.52 -9.54
CA ILE A 3 -1.70 -2.40 -8.83
C ILE A 3 -0.64 -2.98 -7.88
N LEU A 4 0.61 -2.50 -7.96
CA LEU A 4 1.66 -2.85 -7.02
C LEU A 4 1.59 -1.93 -5.80
N VAL A 5 1.65 -2.50 -4.60
CA VAL A 5 1.66 -1.75 -3.34
C VAL A 5 2.81 -2.22 -2.46
N VAL A 6 3.69 -1.29 -2.09
CA VAL A 6 4.82 -1.50 -1.18
C VAL A 6 4.81 -0.46 -0.07
N SER A 7 5.48 -0.72 1.03
CA SER A 7 5.61 0.23 2.13
C SER A 7 6.84 -0.05 2.98
N ASP A 8 7.27 0.97 3.72
CA ASP A 8 8.24 0.83 4.80
C ASP A 8 9.55 0.17 4.33
N SER A 9 10.16 0.75 3.29
CA SER A 9 11.44 0.30 2.70
C SER A 9 12.67 0.86 3.42
N HIS A 10 12.51 1.88 4.26
CA HIS A 10 13.53 2.39 5.20
C HIS A 10 14.93 2.52 4.61
N GLY A 11 15.05 3.23 3.48
CA GLY A 11 16.31 3.48 2.78
C GLY A 11 16.76 2.36 1.85
N GLU A 12 16.12 1.18 1.88
CA GLU A 12 16.40 0.09 0.97
C GLU A 12 15.73 0.33 -0.39
N SER A 13 16.52 0.67 -1.39
CA SER A 13 16.02 1.00 -2.73
C SER A 13 16.03 -0.19 -3.70
N ALA A 14 16.91 -1.16 -3.50
CA ALA A 14 17.09 -2.27 -4.45
C ALA A 14 15.82 -3.09 -4.65
N ASP A 15 15.09 -3.40 -3.57
CA ASP A 15 13.86 -4.18 -3.66
C ASP A 15 12.74 -3.41 -4.39
N ILE A 16 12.57 -2.10 -4.13
CA ILE A 16 11.55 -1.30 -4.82
C ILE A 16 11.88 -1.07 -6.29
N ILE A 17 13.16 -0.93 -6.65
CA ILE A 17 13.61 -0.88 -8.06
C ILE A 17 13.31 -2.21 -8.75
N LYS A 18 13.69 -3.33 -8.14
CA LYS A 18 13.44 -4.67 -8.67
C LYS A 18 11.95 -4.93 -8.90
N LEU A 19 11.09 -4.53 -7.95
CA LEU A 19 9.64 -4.68 -8.09
C LEU A 19 9.10 -3.77 -9.20
N LYS A 20 9.57 -2.53 -9.29
CA LYS A 20 9.23 -1.61 -10.37
C LYS A 20 9.54 -2.20 -11.74
N GLU A 21 10.75 -2.73 -11.92
CA GLU A 21 11.16 -3.35 -13.18
C GLU A 21 10.33 -4.61 -13.50
N LYS A 22 10.10 -5.45 -12.51
CA LYS A 22 9.32 -6.69 -12.66
C LYS A 22 7.89 -6.41 -13.10
N TYR A 23 7.24 -5.39 -12.53
CA TYR A 23 5.82 -5.13 -12.75
C TYR A 23 5.52 -3.96 -13.71
N ALA A 24 6.54 -3.35 -14.31
CA ALA A 24 6.39 -2.17 -15.18
C ALA A 24 5.35 -2.33 -16.30
N ASN A 25 5.24 -3.52 -16.89
CA ASN A 25 4.32 -3.80 -17.99
C ASN A 25 3.06 -4.54 -17.53
N GLU A 26 2.91 -4.83 -16.25
CA GLU A 26 1.79 -5.62 -15.71
C GLU A 26 0.83 -4.78 -14.88
N THR A 27 1.29 -3.64 -14.35
CA THR A 27 0.50 -2.81 -13.44
C THR A 27 0.08 -1.49 -14.05
N VAL A 28 -1.12 -1.04 -13.70
CA VAL A 28 -1.66 0.28 -14.09
C VAL A 28 -1.22 1.38 -13.13
N ALA A 29 -0.76 1.01 -11.94
CA ALA A 29 -0.20 1.92 -10.95
C ALA A 29 0.75 1.18 -10.01
N MET A 30 1.70 1.92 -9.43
CA MET A 30 2.60 1.46 -8.39
C MET A 30 2.53 2.45 -7.23
N ILE A 31 2.41 1.96 -6.00
CA ILE A 31 2.14 2.76 -4.82
C ILE A 31 3.14 2.42 -3.72
N HIS A 32 3.72 3.46 -3.11
CA HIS A 32 4.55 3.36 -1.91
C HIS A 32 3.87 4.09 -0.75
N CYS A 33 3.51 3.35 0.30
CA CYS A 33 2.74 3.86 1.43
C CYS A 33 3.58 4.56 2.52
N GLY A 34 4.75 5.10 2.18
CA GLY A 34 5.57 5.92 3.07
C GLY A 34 6.71 5.18 3.77
N ASP A 35 7.53 5.95 4.48
CA ASP A 35 8.79 5.50 5.06
C ASP A 35 9.73 4.87 4.03
N SER A 36 9.90 5.56 2.91
CA SER A 36 10.94 5.22 1.94
C SER A 36 12.33 5.65 2.41
N GLU A 37 12.39 6.74 3.18
CA GLU A 37 13.62 7.40 3.64
C GLU A 37 14.54 7.81 2.47
N LEU A 38 13.94 8.01 1.29
CA LEU A 38 14.61 8.50 0.09
C LEU A 38 14.23 9.97 -0.15
N ASP A 39 15.00 10.66 -0.98
CA ASP A 39 14.69 12.03 -1.38
C ASP A 39 13.56 12.07 -2.41
N ASN A 40 12.80 13.17 -2.42
CA ASN A 40 11.83 13.43 -3.47
C ASN A 40 12.56 13.57 -4.81
N GLY A 41 12.15 12.77 -5.79
CA GLY A 41 12.83 12.69 -7.10
C GLY A 41 13.91 11.62 -7.15
N ASP A 42 14.08 10.81 -6.11
CA ASP A 42 14.96 9.65 -6.18
C ASP A 42 14.51 8.71 -7.32
N PRO A 43 15.43 8.26 -8.20
CA PRO A 43 15.08 7.37 -9.31
C PRO A 43 14.39 6.07 -8.89
N ALA A 44 14.62 5.59 -7.67
CA ALA A 44 13.96 4.41 -7.14
C ALA A 44 12.44 4.61 -7.01
N LEU A 45 12.00 5.84 -6.70
CA LEU A 45 10.58 6.19 -6.56
C LEU A 45 9.92 6.64 -7.87
N GLU A 46 10.68 6.75 -8.95
CA GLU A 46 10.11 7.05 -10.26
C GLU A 46 9.03 6.01 -10.61
N SER A 47 7.89 6.48 -11.09
CA SER A 47 6.68 5.71 -11.39
C SER A 47 5.85 5.26 -10.17
N TYR A 48 6.31 5.47 -8.94
CA TYR A 48 5.48 5.28 -7.76
C TYR A 48 4.65 6.52 -7.42
N ILE A 49 3.38 6.31 -7.10
CA ILE A 49 2.61 7.25 -6.27
C ILE A 49 3.06 7.00 -4.84
N TYR A 50 3.58 8.03 -4.16
CA TYR A 50 4.14 7.87 -2.82
C TYR A 50 3.61 8.92 -1.85
N VAL A 51 3.62 8.57 -0.57
CA VAL A 51 3.22 9.44 0.54
C VAL A 51 4.34 9.52 1.57
N ARG A 52 4.28 10.56 2.41
CA ARG A 52 5.23 10.78 3.48
C ARG A 52 4.89 9.90 4.69
N GLY A 53 5.87 9.13 5.17
CA GLY A 53 5.83 8.48 6.47
C GLY A 53 6.48 9.29 7.59
N ASN A 54 6.43 8.78 8.82
CA ASN A 54 7.01 9.45 9.99
C ASN A 54 8.55 9.44 10.00
N CYS A 55 9.18 8.55 9.24
CA CYS A 55 10.64 8.50 9.08
C CYS A 55 11.15 9.26 7.85
N ASP A 56 10.25 9.79 7.01
CA ASP A 56 10.64 10.55 5.83
C ASP A 56 11.00 12.00 6.20
N TYR A 57 12.19 12.43 5.80
CA TYR A 57 12.69 13.79 6.07
C TYR A 57 12.21 14.81 5.06
N ASP A 58 12.02 14.41 3.81
CA ASP A 58 11.69 15.32 2.72
C ASP A 58 10.23 15.80 2.82
N ALA A 59 10.06 17.08 3.17
CA ALA A 59 8.75 17.69 3.34
C ALA A 59 7.96 17.86 2.02
N ARG A 60 8.57 17.60 0.88
CA ARG A 60 7.89 17.65 -0.44
C ARG A 60 7.02 16.43 -0.69
N PHE A 61 7.20 15.33 0.05
CA PHE A 61 6.29 14.21 0.00
C PHE A 61 4.91 14.58 0.55
N PRO A 62 3.81 14.31 -0.17
CA PRO A 62 2.47 14.52 0.37
C PRO A 62 2.19 13.55 1.52
N ASN A 63 1.47 14.01 2.55
CA ASN A 63 1.06 13.14 3.65
C ASN A 63 0.00 12.13 3.22
N GLU A 64 -0.78 12.48 2.22
CA GLU A 64 -1.88 11.66 1.69
C GLU A 64 -2.15 11.96 0.22
N VAL A 65 -2.66 10.99 -0.49
CA VAL A 65 -3.05 11.10 -1.89
C VAL A 65 -4.44 10.50 -2.06
N VAL A 66 -5.35 11.25 -2.69
CA VAL A 66 -6.65 10.76 -3.14
C VAL A 66 -6.62 10.67 -4.66
N THR A 67 -6.93 9.52 -5.22
CA THR A 67 -6.86 9.31 -6.66
C THR A 67 -7.84 8.23 -7.13
N ASN A 68 -8.19 8.25 -8.41
CA ASN A 68 -9.01 7.20 -9.01
C ASN A 68 -8.12 6.29 -9.87
N ILE A 69 -8.15 5.00 -9.57
CA ILE A 69 -7.40 3.97 -10.29
C ILE A 69 -8.34 2.81 -10.58
N ALA A 70 -8.37 2.34 -11.82
CA ALA A 70 -9.13 1.16 -12.23
C ALA A 70 -10.63 1.21 -11.85
N GLY A 71 -11.22 2.39 -11.83
CA GLY A 71 -12.65 2.60 -11.52
C GLY A 71 -12.97 2.77 -10.03
N TYR A 72 -11.98 2.66 -9.14
CA TYR A 72 -12.13 2.85 -7.70
C TYR A 72 -11.44 4.11 -7.20
N ARG A 73 -12.00 4.72 -6.15
CA ARG A 73 -11.41 5.86 -5.47
C ARG A 73 -10.54 5.37 -4.31
N PHE A 74 -9.26 5.68 -4.40
CA PHE A 74 -8.24 5.34 -3.41
C PHE A 74 -7.94 6.50 -2.49
N PHE A 75 -7.76 6.20 -1.21
CA PHE A 75 -7.07 7.04 -0.24
C PHE A 75 -5.77 6.34 0.16
N ILE A 76 -4.64 7.03 -0.03
CA ILE A 76 -3.31 6.50 0.23
C ILE A 76 -2.66 7.36 1.31
N THR A 77 -2.21 6.74 2.38
CA THR A 77 -1.52 7.39 3.50
C THR A 77 -0.51 6.44 4.12
N HIS A 78 0.43 6.97 4.90
CA HIS A 78 1.28 6.09 5.70
C HIS A 78 0.54 5.52 6.91
N GLY A 79 -0.32 6.29 7.54
CA GLY A 79 -1.15 5.86 8.65
C GLY A 79 -0.74 6.42 10.02
N HIS A 80 0.48 6.95 10.17
CA HIS A 80 0.97 7.50 11.46
C HIS A 80 0.13 8.68 11.98
N LEU A 81 -0.56 9.41 11.10
CA LEU A 81 -1.45 10.51 11.46
C LEU A 81 -2.87 10.04 11.83
N TYR A 82 -3.18 8.75 11.66
CA TYR A 82 -4.51 8.16 11.81
C TYR A 82 -4.60 7.10 12.92
N ASN A 83 -3.60 7.01 13.80
CA ASN A 83 -3.57 6.09 14.94
C ASN A 83 -3.84 4.61 14.55
N VAL A 84 -3.33 4.17 13.40
CA VAL A 84 -3.59 2.84 12.83
C VAL A 84 -3.02 1.67 13.65
N ARG A 85 -2.14 1.96 14.63
CA ARG A 85 -1.66 0.93 15.57
C ARG A 85 -2.73 0.48 16.56
N MET A 86 -3.74 1.33 16.79
CA MET A 86 -4.80 1.06 17.76
C MET A 86 -6.11 0.64 17.07
N THR A 87 -6.48 1.33 15.98
CA THR A 87 -7.77 1.13 15.32
C THR A 87 -7.76 1.72 13.91
N LEU A 88 -8.63 1.24 13.04
CA LEU A 88 -8.87 1.82 11.70
C LEU A 88 -10.00 2.87 11.69
N GLN A 89 -10.56 3.21 12.85
CA GLN A 89 -11.72 4.12 12.94
C GLN A 89 -11.45 5.49 12.30
N SER A 90 -10.26 6.07 12.53
CA SER A 90 -9.91 7.37 11.92
C SER A 90 -9.78 7.28 10.40
N LEU A 91 -9.29 6.16 9.89
CA LEU A 91 -9.26 5.91 8.43
C LEU A 91 -10.67 5.71 7.86
N SER A 92 -11.57 5.05 8.60
CA SER A 92 -12.98 4.89 8.19
C SER A 92 -13.66 6.26 8.04
N TYR A 93 -13.50 7.17 9.00
CA TYR A 93 -14.01 8.53 8.90
C TYR A 93 -13.41 9.29 7.71
N LYS A 94 -12.11 9.10 7.47
CA LYS A 94 -11.45 9.73 6.32
C LYS A 94 -11.93 9.15 4.99
N ALA A 95 -12.17 7.85 4.93
CA ALA A 95 -12.75 7.21 3.76
C ALA A 95 -14.12 7.79 3.41
N GLU A 96 -14.98 7.98 4.42
CA GLU A 96 -16.30 8.60 4.25
C GLU A 96 -16.17 10.04 3.74
N GLU A 97 -15.31 10.85 4.36
CA GLU A 97 -15.04 12.25 3.97
C GLU A 97 -14.59 12.35 2.50
N GLU A 98 -13.68 11.49 2.08
CA GLU A 98 -13.11 11.50 0.73
C GLU A 98 -13.91 10.69 -0.30
N GLY A 99 -14.90 9.92 0.14
CA GLY A 99 -15.62 8.97 -0.71
C GLY A 99 -14.74 7.83 -1.21
N ALA A 100 -13.71 7.45 -0.42
CA ALA A 100 -12.78 6.41 -0.78
C ALA A 100 -13.38 5.02 -0.58
N GLN A 101 -13.12 4.13 -1.53
CA GLN A 101 -13.55 2.73 -1.50
C GLN A 101 -12.41 1.80 -1.09
N ILE A 102 -11.16 2.24 -1.29
CA ILE A 102 -9.96 1.48 -0.96
C ILE A 102 -8.98 2.40 -0.22
N ILE A 103 -8.50 1.95 0.93
CA ILE A 103 -7.46 2.61 1.71
C ILE A 103 -6.20 1.76 1.69
N LEU A 104 -5.09 2.37 1.29
CA LEU A 104 -3.76 1.78 1.35
C LEU A 104 -2.94 2.51 2.42
N PHE A 105 -2.35 1.75 3.34
CA PHE A 105 -1.54 2.30 4.43
C PHE A 105 -0.41 1.36 4.84
N GLY A 106 0.56 1.87 5.60
CA GLY A 106 1.71 1.13 6.12
C GLY A 106 1.88 1.33 7.62
N HIS A 107 3.05 1.80 8.02
CA HIS A 107 3.44 2.22 9.38
C HIS A 107 3.52 1.10 10.43
N THR A 108 2.56 0.19 10.49
CA THR A 108 2.54 -0.88 11.49
C THR A 108 3.53 -1.99 11.19
N HIS A 109 3.97 -2.11 9.92
CA HIS A 109 4.73 -3.24 9.37
C HIS A 109 3.98 -4.59 9.50
N HIS A 110 2.69 -4.57 9.82
CA HIS A 110 1.83 -5.75 9.87
C HIS A 110 1.05 -5.87 8.57
N VAL A 111 1.34 -6.91 7.81
CA VAL A 111 0.64 -7.20 6.56
C VAL A 111 -0.79 -7.68 6.83
N GLY A 112 -1.75 -7.20 6.05
CA GLY A 112 -3.13 -7.65 6.12
C GLY A 112 -4.06 -6.87 5.22
N SER A 113 -5.26 -7.41 5.04
CA SER A 113 -6.35 -6.73 4.35
C SER A 113 -7.68 -7.14 4.96
N GLU A 114 -8.64 -6.23 4.94
CA GLU A 114 -10.01 -6.47 5.40
C GLU A 114 -11.01 -5.58 4.68
N LEU A 115 -12.20 -6.09 4.45
CA LEU A 115 -13.35 -5.30 4.01
C LEU A 115 -14.15 -4.92 5.25
N GLY A 116 -14.16 -3.63 5.58
CA GLY A 116 -14.89 -3.11 6.72
C GLY A 116 -16.42 -3.17 6.55
N ASP A 117 -17.15 -3.05 7.64
CA ASP A 117 -18.62 -2.97 7.63
C ASP A 117 -19.11 -1.73 6.88
N ASP A 118 -18.27 -0.71 6.75
CA ASP A 118 -18.46 0.51 5.95
C ASP A 118 -18.36 0.27 4.43
N GLY A 119 -17.97 -0.94 4.02
CA GLY A 119 -17.76 -1.30 2.62
C GLY A 119 -16.42 -0.83 2.03
N VAL A 120 -15.53 -0.31 2.87
CA VAL A 120 -14.20 0.13 2.48
C VAL A 120 -13.19 -1.02 2.60
N LEU A 121 -12.36 -1.22 1.60
CA LEU A 121 -11.28 -2.19 1.63
C LEU A 121 -10.00 -1.54 2.19
N TYR A 122 -9.52 -2.05 3.30
CA TYR A 122 -8.27 -1.63 3.96
C TYR A 122 -7.16 -2.61 3.62
N VAL A 123 -6.00 -2.10 3.16
CA VAL A 123 -4.85 -2.93 2.79
C VAL A 123 -3.56 -2.35 3.35
N ASN A 124 -2.83 -3.16 4.08
CA ASN A 124 -1.45 -2.90 4.48
C ASN A 124 -0.55 -3.95 3.85
N PRO A 125 0.39 -3.57 2.96
CA PRO A 125 1.27 -4.54 2.28
C PRO A 125 2.33 -5.14 3.20
N GLY A 126 2.40 -4.70 4.47
CA GLY A 126 3.52 -4.99 5.36
C GLY A 126 4.76 -4.16 5.03
N SER A 127 5.90 -4.51 5.60
CA SER A 127 7.17 -3.89 5.27
C SER A 127 7.97 -4.76 4.31
N ILE A 128 8.52 -4.14 3.27
CA ILE A 128 9.43 -4.81 2.34
C ILE A 128 10.83 -5.02 2.95
N LEU A 129 11.12 -4.42 4.10
CA LEU A 129 12.41 -4.54 4.77
C LEU A 129 12.31 -5.04 6.22
N LEU A 130 11.41 -4.47 7.04
CA LEU A 130 11.34 -4.66 8.49
C LEU A 130 9.96 -5.19 8.93
N PRO A 131 9.58 -6.42 8.56
CA PRO A 131 8.27 -7.00 8.92
C PRO A 131 8.11 -7.10 10.44
N ARG A 132 6.87 -7.02 10.91
CA ARG A 132 6.49 -7.26 12.31
C ARG A 132 5.47 -8.38 12.40
N GLY A 133 5.55 -9.15 13.49
CA GLY A 133 4.69 -10.29 13.71
C GLY A 133 5.02 -11.53 12.87
N ARG A 134 5.96 -11.41 11.95
CA ARG A 134 6.45 -12.47 11.05
C ARG A 134 7.84 -12.15 10.52
N LYS A 135 8.48 -13.13 9.89
CA LYS A 135 9.83 -12.96 9.30
C LYS A 135 9.81 -12.53 7.84
N ASP A 136 8.68 -12.77 7.17
CA ASP A 136 8.58 -12.54 5.73
C ASP A 136 8.45 -11.05 5.43
N ARG A 137 9.35 -10.54 4.59
CA ARG A 137 9.26 -9.22 3.98
C ARG A 137 8.24 -9.30 2.85
N THR A 138 7.27 -8.40 2.80
CA THR A 138 6.10 -8.54 1.94
C THR A 138 5.80 -7.30 1.11
N TYR A 139 5.07 -7.53 0.02
CA TYR A 139 4.39 -6.52 -0.78
C TYR A 139 3.04 -7.07 -1.25
N ALA A 140 2.19 -6.21 -1.77
CA ALA A 140 0.88 -6.61 -2.27
C ALA A 140 0.71 -6.32 -3.76
N ILE A 141 -0.03 -7.19 -4.45
CA ILE A 141 -0.62 -6.92 -5.76
C ILE A 141 -2.14 -6.93 -5.57
N LEU A 142 -2.78 -5.82 -5.91
CA LEU A 142 -4.23 -5.77 -6.02
C LEU A 142 -4.61 -6.06 -7.47
N GLU A 143 -5.29 -7.16 -7.69
CA GLU A 143 -5.83 -7.51 -9.01
C GLU A 143 -7.32 -7.24 -9.02
N ILE A 144 -7.74 -6.31 -9.89
CA ILE A 144 -9.12 -5.83 -9.98
C ILE A 144 -9.76 -6.45 -11.20
N GLU A 145 -10.80 -7.27 -10.98
CA GLU A 145 -11.60 -7.95 -11.98
C GLU A 145 -13.07 -7.65 -11.72
N ASP A 146 -13.71 -6.87 -12.60
CA ASP A 146 -15.08 -6.39 -12.44
C ASP A 146 -15.30 -5.73 -11.06
N HIS A 147 -16.12 -6.36 -10.20
CA HIS A 147 -16.37 -5.90 -8.83
C HIS A 147 -15.59 -6.69 -7.76
N THR A 148 -14.65 -7.53 -8.16
CA THR A 148 -13.83 -8.33 -7.24
C THR A 148 -12.42 -7.77 -7.18
N ILE A 149 -11.90 -7.61 -5.97
CA ILE A 149 -10.50 -7.24 -5.74
C ILE A 149 -9.80 -8.42 -5.05
N HIS A 150 -8.81 -8.97 -5.75
CA HIS A 150 -7.92 -9.99 -5.20
C HIS A 150 -6.69 -9.31 -4.60
N VAL A 151 -6.56 -9.34 -3.28
CA VAL A 151 -5.37 -8.85 -2.58
C VAL A 151 -4.40 -10.02 -2.46
N GLN A 152 -3.37 -10.00 -3.30
CA GLN A 152 -2.34 -11.03 -3.36
C GLN A 152 -1.12 -10.55 -2.59
N ILE A 153 -0.81 -11.20 -1.47
CA ILE A 153 0.40 -10.92 -0.71
C ILE A 153 1.53 -11.82 -1.20
N HIS A 154 2.66 -11.22 -1.49
CA HIS A 154 3.87 -11.88 -1.93
C HIS A 154 5.00 -11.65 -0.93
N ASP A 155 5.90 -12.62 -0.77
CA ASP A 155 7.17 -12.36 -0.12
C ASP A 155 8.10 -11.55 -1.04
N HIS A 156 9.19 -11.01 -0.51
CA HIS A 156 10.16 -10.20 -1.28
C HIS A 156 10.83 -10.97 -2.43
N ALA A 157 10.82 -12.30 -2.40
CA ALA A 157 11.29 -13.15 -3.49
C ALA A 157 10.26 -13.33 -4.62
N GLY A 158 9.01 -12.92 -4.38
CA GLY A 158 7.92 -12.98 -5.36
C GLY A 158 7.02 -14.20 -5.22
N ASN A 159 7.13 -14.98 -4.15
CA ASN A 159 6.26 -16.12 -3.90
C ASN A 159 4.93 -15.68 -3.32
N LEU A 160 3.82 -16.17 -3.89
CA LEU A 160 2.47 -15.89 -3.38
C LEU A 160 2.27 -16.54 -2.00
N MET A 161 1.87 -15.72 -1.04
CA MET A 161 1.53 -16.15 0.33
C MET A 161 0.02 -16.34 0.44
N LYS A 162 -0.47 -17.53 0.09
CA LYS A 162 -1.91 -17.83 0.02
C LYS A 162 -2.66 -17.59 1.34
N ASN A 163 -2.03 -17.86 2.47
CA ASN A 163 -2.61 -17.69 3.80
C ASN A 163 -2.80 -16.22 4.21
N LEU A 164 -2.19 -15.28 3.50
CA LEU A 164 -2.31 -13.84 3.73
C LEU A 164 -3.10 -13.13 2.62
N SER A 165 -3.41 -13.85 1.55
CA SER A 165 -4.12 -13.33 0.39
C SER A 165 -5.63 -13.58 0.53
N ALA A 166 -6.43 -12.66 0.04
CA ALA A 166 -7.90 -12.73 0.12
C ALA A 166 -8.55 -12.07 -1.11
N SER A 167 -9.81 -12.39 -1.33
CA SER A 167 -10.63 -11.81 -2.39
C SER A 167 -11.86 -11.14 -1.79
N TYR A 168 -12.17 -9.95 -2.26
CA TYR A 168 -13.26 -9.12 -1.73
C TYR A 168 -14.22 -8.72 -2.84
N GLN A 169 -15.51 -8.91 -2.59
CA GLN A 169 -16.57 -8.44 -3.46
C GLN A 169 -16.91 -7.01 -3.09
N MET A 170 -16.58 -6.07 -3.96
CA MET A 170 -16.90 -4.65 -3.79
C MET A 170 -18.37 -4.39 -4.21
N ARG A 171 -19.00 -3.38 -3.59
CA ARG A 171 -20.37 -2.96 -3.88
C ARG A 171 -20.44 -1.88 -4.95
#